data_cfb3d727ab9f50d4d74f557edb4f3c2e
#
_entry.id   cfb3d727ab9f50d4d74f557edb4f3c2e
#
_cell.length_a   1.000
_cell.length_b   1.000
_cell.length_c   1.000
_cell.angle_alpha   90.00
_cell.angle_beta   90.00
_cell.angle_gamma   90.00
#
_symmetry.space_group_name_H-M   'P 1'
#
loop_
_entity.id
_entity.type
_entity.pdbx_description
1 polymer ?
#
loop_
_entity_poly.entity_id
_entity_poly.type
_entity_poly.pdbx_seq_one_letter_code
_entity_poly.pdbx_strand_id
1 'polypeptide(L)'
;MTKVISSPNCGNSPKMEFLKEFNIAFAKGNVEFITESVTDEIVWNIIGNKKIEGKEKFKEELEIMKSEKATELIIDQILSHGKEGATNGIMKMKNGKKYAFSDFYKFKGAKGAKIKSITSYVIAF
;
A
#
# COMPACT_ATOMS: atom_id res chain seq x y z
N MET A 1 3.15 -10.01 15.49
CA MET A 1 2.98 -10.63 14.17
C MET A 1 1.67 -10.14 13.53
N THR A 2 1.73 -9.79 12.26
CA THR A 2 0.55 -9.26 11.55
C THR A 2 -0.25 -10.40 10.92
N LYS A 3 -1.52 -10.50 11.28
CA LYS A 3 -2.41 -11.48 10.66
C LYS A 3 -2.93 -10.89 9.35
N VAL A 4 -2.89 -11.67 8.27
CA VAL A 4 -3.35 -11.22 6.96
C VAL A 4 -4.54 -12.06 6.51
N ILE A 5 -5.63 -11.37 6.15
CA ILE A 5 -6.84 -12.01 5.63
C ILE A 5 -7.11 -11.35 4.28
N SER A 6 -7.23 -12.14 3.22
CA SER A 6 -7.54 -11.60 1.90
C SER A 6 -8.65 -12.38 1.25
N SER A 7 -9.43 -11.69 0.40
CA SER A 7 -10.48 -12.31 -0.38
C SER A 7 -9.90 -13.33 -1.36
N PRO A 8 -10.67 -14.36 -1.74
CA PRO A 8 -10.17 -15.42 -2.64
C PRO A 8 -9.66 -14.94 -3.99
N ASN A 9 -10.15 -13.80 -4.47
CA ASN A 9 -9.78 -13.28 -5.79
C ASN A 9 -8.58 -12.33 -5.77
N CYS A 10 -7.97 -12.10 -4.62
CA CYS A 10 -6.76 -11.29 -4.53
C CYS A 10 -5.57 -12.11 -5.03
N GLY A 11 -4.84 -11.59 -6.02
CA GLY A 11 -3.68 -12.29 -6.54
C GLY A 11 -3.92 -13.13 -7.80
N ASN A 12 -5.01 -12.86 -8.53
CA ASN A 12 -5.33 -13.60 -9.76
C ASN A 12 -4.43 -13.23 -10.96
N SER A 13 -3.60 -12.22 -10.83
CA SER A 13 -2.65 -11.83 -11.86
C SER A 13 -1.34 -11.41 -11.20
N PRO A 14 -0.23 -11.35 -11.96
CA PRO A 14 1.06 -10.94 -11.39
C PRO A 14 0.99 -9.56 -10.74
N LYS A 15 0.28 -8.61 -11.34
CA LYS A 15 0.16 -7.27 -10.79
C LYS A 15 -0.70 -7.24 -9.53
N MET A 16 -1.77 -8.03 -9.48
CA MET A 16 -2.61 -8.16 -8.29
C MET A 16 -1.82 -8.80 -7.15
N GLU A 17 -1.03 -9.84 -7.47
CA GLU A 17 -0.18 -10.48 -6.48
C GLU A 17 0.86 -9.50 -5.94
N PHE A 18 1.43 -8.68 -6.81
CA PHE A 18 2.38 -7.65 -6.41
C PHE A 18 1.75 -6.65 -5.45
N LEU A 19 0.54 -6.17 -5.76
CA LEU A 19 -0.17 -5.23 -4.90
C LEU A 19 -0.52 -5.85 -3.55
N LYS A 20 -0.84 -7.14 -3.53
CA LYS A 20 -1.09 -7.87 -2.29
C LYS A 20 0.18 -7.87 -1.43
N GLU A 21 1.31 -8.23 -2.02
CA GLU A 21 2.59 -8.25 -1.31
C GLU A 21 2.99 -6.85 -0.83
N PHE A 22 2.70 -5.83 -1.64
CA PHE A 22 2.99 -4.45 -1.29
C PHE A 22 2.22 -4.02 -0.03
N ASN A 23 0.93 -4.37 0.04
CA ASN A 23 0.10 -4.04 1.20
C ASN A 23 0.50 -4.83 2.44
N ILE A 24 0.88 -6.09 2.27
CA ILE A 24 1.38 -6.91 3.38
C ILE A 24 2.68 -6.29 3.93
N ALA A 25 3.57 -5.88 3.04
CA ALA A 25 4.82 -5.23 3.44
C ALA A 25 4.56 -3.94 4.21
N PHE A 26 3.57 -3.17 3.77
CA PHE A 26 3.19 -1.94 4.44
C PHE A 26 2.70 -2.21 5.86
N ALA A 27 1.82 -3.19 6.03
CA ALA A 27 1.30 -3.56 7.33
C ALA A 27 2.37 -4.07 8.28
N LYS A 28 3.39 -4.75 7.74
CA LYS A 28 4.48 -5.31 8.53
C LYS A 28 5.65 -4.35 8.74
N GLY A 29 5.62 -3.18 8.09
CA GLY A 29 6.70 -2.21 8.20
C GLY A 29 7.95 -2.58 7.42
N ASN A 30 7.81 -3.33 6.34
CA ASN A 30 8.94 -3.72 5.50
C ASN A 30 9.31 -2.60 4.54
N VAL A 31 10.05 -1.62 5.05
CA VAL A 31 10.42 -0.41 4.32
C VAL A 31 11.22 -0.72 3.05
N GLU A 32 12.14 -1.68 3.13
CA GLU A 32 12.99 -2.02 2.00
C GLU A 32 12.19 -2.49 0.79
N PHE A 33 11.29 -3.44 0.99
CA PHE A 33 10.46 -3.96 -0.09
C PHE A 33 9.61 -2.85 -0.72
N ILE A 34 8.99 -2.02 0.13
CA ILE A 34 8.14 -0.92 -0.34
C ILE A 34 8.95 0.08 -1.15
N THR A 35 10.11 0.47 -0.64
CA THR A 35 10.98 1.45 -1.31
C THR A 35 11.48 0.94 -2.67
N GLU A 36 11.80 -0.34 -2.75
CA GLU A 36 12.24 -0.96 -3.99
C GLU A 36 11.11 -1.13 -5.01
N SER A 37 9.86 -1.04 -4.55
CA SER A 37 8.68 -1.24 -5.39
C SER A 37 8.19 0.03 -6.08
N VAL A 38 8.83 1.17 -5.84
CA VAL A 38 8.39 2.45 -6.39
C VAL A 38 9.50 3.10 -7.22
N THR A 39 9.09 4.02 -8.11
CA THR A 39 10.05 4.77 -8.92
C THR A 39 10.72 5.85 -8.07
N ASP A 40 11.84 6.40 -8.56
CA ASP A 40 12.54 7.49 -7.87
C ASP A 40 11.67 8.74 -7.74
N GLU A 41 10.72 8.91 -8.65
CA GLU A 41 9.83 10.08 -8.70
C GLU A 41 8.46 9.80 -8.08
N ILE A 42 8.36 8.79 -7.23
CA ILE A 42 7.10 8.41 -6.60
C ILE A 42 6.40 9.61 -5.97
N VAL A 43 5.08 9.67 -6.15
CA VAL A 43 4.23 10.64 -5.48
C VAL A 43 3.19 9.87 -4.68
N TRP A 44 3.12 10.15 -3.39
CA TRP A 44 2.13 9.55 -2.52
C TRP A 44 1.23 10.66 -1.99
N ASN A 45 0.01 10.71 -2.49
CA ASN A 45 -0.97 11.69 -2.09
C ASN A 45 -1.92 11.07 -1.07
N ILE A 46 -1.76 11.44 0.19
CA ILE A 46 -2.65 10.97 1.27
C ILE A 46 -3.73 12.02 1.41
N ILE A 47 -4.89 11.74 0.86
CA ILE A 47 -5.99 12.72 0.75
C ILE A 47 -6.39 13.25 2.12
N GLY A 48 -6.48 14.56 2.23
CA GLY A 48 -6.85 15.22 3.48
C GLY A 48 -5.72 15.30 4.50
N ASN A 49 -4.54 14.85 4.14
CA ASN A 49 -3.38 14.84 5.06
C ASN A 49 -2.18 15.53 4.42
N LYS A 50 -1.40 14.80 3.62
CA LYS A 50 -0.20 15.35 3.02
C LYS A 50 0.12 14.68 1.69
N LYS A 51 1.02 15.32 0.94
CA LYS A 51 1.51 14.79 -0.33
C LYS A 51 3.02 14.63 -0.19
N ILE A 52 3.52 13.43 -0.49
CA ILE A 52 4.93 13.08 -0.37
C ILE A 52 5.49 12.88 -1.77
N GLU A 53 6.54 13.62 -2.12
CA GLU A 53 7.13 13.56 -3.44
C GLU A 53 8.59 13.11 -3.39
N GLY A 54 8.91 12.11 -4.21
CA GLY A 54 10.26 11.58 -4.32
C GLY A 54 10.54 10.41 -3.41
N LYS A 55 11.39 9.49 -3.87
CA LYS A 55 11.68 8.25 -3.15
C LYS A 55 12.32 8.51 -1.78
N GLU A 56 13.16 9.53 -1.68
CA GLU A 56 13.84 9.84 -0.43
C GLU A 56 12.86 10.23 0.67
N LYS A 57 11.95 11.15 0.37
CA LYS A 57 10.92 11.56 1.34
C LYS A 57 9.93 10.43 1.62
N PHE A 58 9.65 9.63 0.60
CA PHE A 58 8.80 8.46 0.74
C PHE A 58 9.39 7.49 1.75
N LYS A 59 10.69 7.22 1.64
CA LYS A 59 11.39 6.32 2.56
C LYS A 59 11.40 6.90 3.97
N GLU A 60 11.63 8.21 4.11
CA GLU A 60 11.61 8.85 5.42
C GLU A 60 10.26 8.68 6.11
N GLU A 61 9.17 8.84 5.37
CA GLU A 61 7.83 8.67 5.91
C GLU A 61 7.60 7.23 6.36
N LEU A 62 8.04 6.26 5.56
CA LEU A 62 7.93 4.85 5.92
C LEU A 62 8.73 4.50 7.16
N GLU A 63 9.92 5.09 7.32
CA GLU A 63 10.75 4.87 8.50
C GLU A 63 10.05 5.36 9.76
N ILE A 64 9.33 6.49 9.67
CA ILE A 64 8.56 7.01 10.78
C ILE A 64 7.39 6.06 11.12
N MET A 65 6.74 5.52 10.10
CA MET A 65 5.56 4.69 10.26
C MET A 65 5.84 3.24 10.66
N LYS A 66 7.05 2.75 10.41
CA LYS A 66 7.33 1.31 10.58
C LYS A 66 7.20 0.81 12.01
N SER A 67 7.27 1.69 13.00
CA SER A 67 7.11 1.30 14.40
C SER A 67 5.65 1.00 14.73
N GLU A 68 4.73 1.48 13.90
CA GLU A 68 3.30 1.29 14.10
C GLU A 68 2.79 0.16 13.22
N LYS A 69 3.17 -1.06 13.56
CA LYS A 69 2.75 -2.23 12.78
C LYS A 69 1.30 -2.58 13.05
N ALA A 70 0.64 -3.05 12.00
CA ALA A 70 -0.72 -3.54 12.13
C ALA A 70 -0.74 -4.92 12.79
N THR A 71 -1.75 -5.19 13.59
CA THR A 71 -1.97 -6.53 14.14
C THR A 71 -2.75 -7.38 13.16
N GLU A 72 -3.57 -6.73 12.31
CA GLU A 72 -4.35 -7.44 11.29
C GLU A 72 -4.51 -6.57 10.06
N LEU A 73 -4.38 -7.18 8.90
CA LEU A 73 -4.64 -6.56 7.61
C LEU A 73 -5.69 -7.39 6.89
N ILE A 74 -6.82 -6.77 6.56
CA ILE A 74 -7.89 -7.41 5.80
C ILE A 74 -7.92 -6.74 4.43
N ILE A 75 -7.68 -7.51 3.37
CA ILE A 75 -7.73 -7.01 1.99
C ILE A 75 -9.02 -7.49 1.36
N ASP A 76 -9.92 -6.56 1.06
CA ASP A 76 -11.22 -6.89 0.46
C ASP A 76 -11.12 -7.09 -1.05
N GLN A 77 -10.50 -6.15 -1.74
CA GLN A 77 -10.40 -6.19 -3.20
C GLN A 77 -9.04 -5.70 -3.67
N ILE A 78 -8.57 -6.33 -4.74
CA ILE A 78 -7.43 -5.86 -5.51
C ILE A 78 -7.86 -5.90 -6.96
N LEU A 79 -7.71 -4.76 -7.65
CA LEU A 79 -8.05 -4.63 -9.05
C LEU A 79 -6.84 -4.14 -9.81
N SER A 80 -6.68 -4.57 -11.05
CA SER A 80 -5.64 -4.04 -11.91
C SER A 80 -6.08 -4.05 -13.36
N HIS A 81 -5.69 -3.01 -14.10
CA HIS A 81 -5.98 -2.87 -15.51
C HIS A 81 -4.91 -1.99 -16.13
N GLY A 82 -4.14 -2.53 -17.07
CA GLY A 82 -3.08 -1.78 -17.72
C GLY A 82 -2.06 -1.23 -16.71
N LYS A 83 -1.91 0.08 -16.68
CA LYS A 83 -0.97 0.76 -15.79
C LYS A 83 -1.59 1.19 -14.46
N GLU A 84 -2.79 0.72 -14.17
CA GLU A 84 -3.50 1.15 -12.97
C GLU A 84 -3.88 -0.02 -12.09
N GLY A 85 -3.97 0.24 -10.79
CA GLY A 85 -4.43 -0.74 -9.83
C GLY A 85 -5.11 -0.08 -8.66
N ALA A 86 -5.85 -0.87 -7.90
CA ALA A 86 -6.54 -0.38 -6.71
C ALA A 86 -6.64 -1.49 -5.68
N THR A 87 -6.59 -1.09 -4.40
CA THR A 87 -6.80 -2.01 -3.29
C THR A 87 -7.68 -1.33 -2.26
N ASN A 88 -8.46 -2.12 -1.52
CA ASN A 88 -9.16 -1.58 -0.36
C ASN A 88 -9.22 -2.65 0.73
N GLY A 89 -9.41 -2.19 1.96
CA GLY A 89 -9.47 -3.09 3.07
C GLY A 89 -9.50 -2.37 4.40
N ILE A 90 -9.15 -3.11 5.45
CA ILE A 90 -9.13 -2.61 6.82
C ILE A 90 -7.82 -2.99 7.47
N MET A 91 -7.26 -2.06 8.23
CA MET A 91 -6.04 -2.28 9.00
C MET A 91 -6.35 -2.04 10.46
N LYS A 92 -6.03 -3.04 11.29
CA LYS A 92 -6.21 -2.94 12.75
C LYS A 92 -4.85 -2.78 13.40
N MET A 93 -4.74 -1.78 14.27
CA MET A 93 -3.49 -1.45 14.93
C MET A 93 -3.43 -2.02 16.34
N LYS A 94 -2.22 -2.16 16.86
CA LYS A 94 -2.00 -2.71 18.21
C LYS A 94 -2.72 -1.94 19.30
N ASN A 95 -2.87 -0.62 19.12
CA ASN A 95 -3.55 0.23 20.11
C ASN A 95 -5.09 0.19 20.03
N GLY A 96 -5.64 -0.71 19.20
CA GLY A 96 -7.07 -0.85 19.02
C GLY A 96 -7.68 0.02 17.95
N LYS A 97 -6.92 0.93 17.37
CA LYS A 97 -7.42 1.78 16.29
C LYS A 97 -7.62 0.97 15.02
N LYS A 98 -8.67 1.34 14.27
CA LYS A 98 -9.00 0.71 13.00
C LYS A 98 -9.09 1.76 11.91
N TYR A 99 -8.58 1.42 10.74
CA TYR A 99 -8.60 2.29 9.57
C TYR A 99 -9.13 1.53 8.38
N ALA A 100 -10.08 2.14 7.67
CA ALA A 100 -10.49 1.63 6.37
C ALA A 100 -9.65 2.37 5.33
N PHE A 101 -9.11 1.65 4.35
CA PHE A 101 -8.28 2.28 3.33
C PHE A 101 -8.73 1.92 1.94
N SER A 102 -8.47 2.84 1.01
CA SER A 102 -8.67 2.63 -0.41
C SER A 102 -7.51 3.33 -1.13
N ASP A 103 -6.69 2.57 -1.84
CA ASP A 103 -5.51 3.08 -2.50
C ASP A 103 -5.61 2.86 -4.01
N PHE A 104 -5.23 3.90 -4.76
CA PHE A 104 -5.17 3.84 -6.21
C PHE A 104 -3.72 4.00 -6.65
N TYR A 105 -3.27 3.10 -7.51
CA TYR A 105 -1.87 3.04 -7.95
C TYR A 105 -1.75 3.29 -9.43
N LYS A 106 -0.69 4.01 -9.81
CA LYS A 106 -0.29 4.11 -11.21
C LYS A 106 1.10 3.52 -11.34
N PHE A 107 1.25 2.62 -12.30
CA PHE A 107 2.53 1.97 -12.56
C PHE A 107 3.26 2.67 -13.69
N LYS A 108 4.59 2.55 -13.70
CA LYS A 108 5.40 3.13 -14.76
C LYS A 108 5.10 2.47 -16.11
N GLY A 109 4.75 1.20 -16.12
CA GLY A 109 4.40 0.48 -17.34
C GLY A 109 3.39 -0.61 -17.08
N ALA A 110 2.71 -1.07 -18.13
CA ALA A 110 1.69 -2.11 -18.00
C ALA A 110 2.28 -3.43 -17.51
N LYS A 111 3.53 -3.72 -17.83
CA LYS A 111 4.21 -4.96 -17.43
C LYS A 111 5.18 -4.76 -16.27
N GLY A 112 5.49 -3.52 -15.93
CA GLY A 112 6.44 -3.23 -14.87
C GLY A 112 5.80 -3.31 -13.50
N ALA A 113 6.63 -3.59 -12.50
CA ALA A 113 6.19 -3.68 -11.12
C ALA A 113 6.60 -2.46 -10.30
N LYS A 114 6.90 -1.33 -10.98
CA LYS A 114 7.27 -0.11 -10.28
C LYS A 114 6.10 0.85 -10.24
N ILE A 115 5.74 1.26 -9.03
CA ILE A 115 4.65 2.20 -8.81
C ILE A 115 5.19 3.62 -8.93
N LYS A 116 4.54 4.45 -9.75
CA LYS A 116 4.95 5.86 -9.89
C LYS A 116 4.07 6.81 -9.11
N SER A 117 2.85 6.42 -8.75
CA SER A 117 2.02 7.24 -7.86
C SER A 117 1.03 6.40 -7.08
N ILE A 118 0.71 6.88 -5.88
CA ILE A 118 -0.28 6.27 -5.00
C ILE A 118 -1.18 7.38 -4.50
N THR A 119 -2.50 7.17 -4.59
CA THR A 119 -3.48 8.07 -3.99
C THR A 119 -4.22 7.27 -2.93
N SER A 120 -4.11 7.69 -1.68
CA SER A 120 -4.65 6.96 -0.54
C SER A 120 -5.78 7.72 0.13
N TYR A 121 -6.86 7.01 0.40
CA TYR A 121 -8.00 7.48 1.19
C TYR A 121 -8.06 6.62 2.44
N VAL A 122 -7.89 7.22 3.61
CA VAL A 122 -7.84 6.49 4.87
C VAL A 122 -8.83 7.11 5.85
N ILE A 123 -9.69 6.27 6.41
CA ILE A 123 -10.73 6.71 7.32
C ILE A 123 -10.60 5.93 8.63
N ALA A 124 -10.43 6.65 9.74
CA ALA A 124 -10.45 6.04 11.07
C ALA A 124 -11.88 5.76 11.47
N PHE A 125 -12.12 4.62 12.13
CA PHE A 125 -13.48 4.28 12.57
C PHE A 125 -13.49 3.39 13.80
#